data_db61e9f730b0ada24f6394892cb6d63e
#
_entry.id   db61e9f730b0ada24f6394892cb6d63e
#
_cell.length_a   1.000
_cell.length_b   1.000
_cell.length_c   1.000
_cell.angle_alpha   90.00
_cell.angle_beta   90.00
_cell.angle_gamma   90.00
#
_symmetry.space_group_name_H-M   'P 1'
#
loop_
_entity.id
_entity.type
_entity.pdbx_description
1 polymer ?
#
loop_
_entity_poly.entity_id
_entity_poly.type
_entity_poly.pdbx_seq_one_letter_code
_entity_poly.pdbx_strand_id
1 'polypeptide(L)'
;MNRTTDTTGTDDVVEVLRQCLAEGLSIDIESVGTFRADAQGHIRFLAARGKRVFLAYAIEDVAQVEKLYELLENAGFYPWMDRKKLLPGQNWPRAIDRAISVTDYFVPCFSRRALERPGRFHAELRYALDRAQEWPLEKTFVVPLRLDDCRLPRQITAQLQYIDLFPDPSMGIKRLIAALGSTNLASS
;
A
#
# COMPACT_ATOMS: atom_id res chain seq x y z
N MET A 1 -38.42 -7.36 -26.43
CA MET A 1 -38.19 -7.28 -24.97
C MET A 1 -37.05 -6.29 -24.74
N ASN A 2 -37.39 -5.01 -24.53
CA ASN A 2 -36.45 -3.92 -24.30
C ASN A 2 -35.94 -4.03 -22.83
N ARG A 3 -34.63 -4.20 -22.67
CA ARG A 3 -33.97 -3.94 -21.38
C ARG A 3 -33.82 -2.43 -21.27
N THR A 4 -34.67 -1.80 -20.50
CA THR A 4 -34.48 -0.44 -19.98
C THR A 4 -33.36 -0.50 -18.97
N THR A 5 -32.18 0.00 -19.32
CA THR A 5 -31.09 0.23 -18.36
C THR A 5 -31.52 1.36 -17.45
N ASP A 6 -31.55 1.07 -16.15
CA ASP A 6 -31.89 2.00 -15.08
C ASP A 6 -30.78 3.07 -14.98
N THR A 7 -30.95 4.20 -15.65
CA THR A 7 -29.98 5.29 -15.76
C THR A 7 -30.04 6.23 -14.55
N THR A 8 -31.13 6.22 -13.79
CA THR A 8 -31.39 7.15 -12.71
C THR A 8 -30.40 7.00 -11.54
N GLY A 9 -30.03 5.76 -11.18
CA GLY A 9 -29.06 5.52 -10.11
C GLY A 9 -27.60 5.87 -10.45
N THR A 10 -27.27 5.93 -11.73
CA THR A 10 -25.90 6.25 -12.18
C THR A 10 -25.67 7.76 -12.14
N ASP A 11 -26.65 8.55 -12.49
CA ASP A 11 -26.57 10.02 -12.48
C ASP A 11 -26.45 10.56 -11.05
N ASP A 12 -27.17 9.98 -10.08
CA ASP A 12 -27.09 10.32 -8.66
C ASP A 12 -25.69 10.03 -8.09
N VAL A 13 -25.08 8.91 -8.45
CA VAL A 13 -23.72 8.56 -7.99
C VAL A 13 -22.68 9.51 -8.59
N VAL A 14 -22.80 9.86 -9.86
CA VAL A 14 -21.88 10.80 -10.53
C VAL A 14 -21.95 12.18 -9.89
N GLU A 15 -23.15 12.65 -9.53
CA GLU A 15 -23.33 13.97 -8.89
C GLU A 15 -22.72 13.98 -7.47
N VAL A 16 -22.93 12.93 -6.67
CA VAL A 16 -22.28 12.79 -5.35
C VAL A 16 -20.75 12.79 -5.48
N LEU A 17 -20.21 12.07 -6.47
CA LEU A 17 -18.77 12.04 -6.70
C LEU A 17 -18.22 13.42 -7.09
N ARG A 18 -18.95 14.18 -7.93
CA ARG A 18 -18.58 15.55 -8.30
C ARG A 18 -18.59 16.49 -7.10
N GLN A 19 -19.60 16.39 -6.24
CA GLN A 19 -19.68 17.19 -5.03
C GLN A 19 -18.52 16.90 -4.08
N CYS A 20 -18.20 15.64 -3.83
CA CYS A 20 -17.05 15.25 -3.02
C CYS A 20 -15.73 15.84 -3.56
N LEU A 21 -15.53 15.81 -4.87
CA LEU A 21 -14.33 16.38 -5.50
C LEU A 21 -14.31 17.92 -5.39
N ALA A 22 -15.46 18.59 -5.51
CA ALA A 22 -15.58 20.05 -5.34
C ALA A 22 -15.28 20.49 -3.90
N GLU A 23 -15.57 19.64 -2.91
CA GLU A 23 -15.22 19.83 -1.50
C GLU A 23 -13.74 19.53 -1.18
N GLY A 24 -12.94 19.19 -2.20
CA GLY A 24 -11.50 18.89 -2.05
C GLY A 24 -11.20 17.48 -1.59
N LEU A 25 -12.20 16.60 -1.56
CA LEU A 25 -11.99 15.18 -1.25
C LEU A 25 -11.35 14.46 -2.45
N SER A 26 -10.55 13.44 -2.19
CA SER A 26 -10.06 12.53 -3.22
C SER A 26 -10.92 11.27 -3.24
N ILE A 27 -11.28 10.82 -4.43
CA ILE A 27 -12.06 9.60 -4.63
C ILE A 27 -11.13 8.53 -5.19
N ASP A 28 -10.93 7.49 -4.42
CA ASP A 28 -10.08 6.38 -4.76
C ASP A 28 -10.92 5.19 -5.24
N ILE A 29 -10.75 4.80 -6.50
CA ILE A 29 -11.41 3.62 -7.07
C ILE A 29 -10.36 2.52 -7.17
N GLU A 30 -10.52 1.51 -6.31
CA GLU A 30 -9.62 0.37 -6.24
C GLU A 30 -9.36 -0.24 -7.63
N SER A 31 -8.10 -0.40 -7.99
CA SER A 31 -7.63 -0.93 -9.28
C SER A 31 -7.78 0.00 -10.49
N VAL A 32 -8.45 1.12 -10.36
CA VAL A 32 -8.70 2.06 -11.46
C VAL A 32 -7.83 3.30 -11.32
N GLY A 33 -7.84 3.94 -10.15
CA GLY A 33 -7.07 5.16 -9.88
C GLY A 33 -7.78 6.10 -8.94
N THR A 34 -7.19 7.26 -8.77
CA THR A 34 -7.69 8.29 -7.87
C THR A 34 -8.13 9.52 -8.65
N PHE A 35 -9.32 10.02 -8.38
CA PHE A 35 -9.80 11.32 -8.84
C PHE A 35 -9.50 12.37 -7.77
N ARG A 36 -8.92 13.50 -8.17
CA ARG A 36 -8.68 14.67 -7.30
C ARG A 36 -9.02 15.94 -8.06
N ALA A 37 -9.51 16.96 -7.36
CA ALA A 37 -9.54 18.32 -7.89
C ALA A 37 -8.17 18.98 -7.70
N ASP A 38 -7.67 19.69 -8.73
CA ASP A 38 -6.50 20.56 -8.58
C ASP A 38 -6.89 21.89 -7.92
N ALA A 39 -5.90 22.76 -7.68
CA ALA A 39 -6.12 24.06 -7.04
C ALA A 39 -7.04 25.01 -7.87
N GLN A 40 -7.28 24.69 -9.15
CA GLN A 40 -8.17 25.40 -10.06
C GLN A 40 -9.55 24.73 -10.17
N GLY A 41 -9.80 23.64 -9.42
CA GLY A 41 -11.06 22.90 -9.44
C GLY A 41 -11.21 21.92 -10.60
N HIS A 42 -10.18 21.71 -11.44
CA HIS A 42 -10.23 20.70 -12.48
C HIS A 42 -10.04 19.29 -11.90
N ILE A 43 -10.91 18.38 -12.32
CA ILE A 43 -10.81 16.97 -11.92
C ILE A 43 -9.64 16.32 -12.67
N ARG A 44 -8.65 15.86 -11.93
CA ARG A 44 -7.54 15.05 -12.46
C ARG A 44 -7.74 13.60 -12.09
N PHE A 45 -7.58 12.75 -13.07
CA PHE A 45 -7.55 11.31 -12.88
C PHE A 45 -6.10 10.83 -12.88
N LEU A 46 -5.71 10.27 -11.74
CA LEU A 46 -4.43 9.58 -11.60
C LEU A 46 -4.71 8.08 -11.79
N ALA A 47 -4.43 7.57 -12.97
CA ALA A 47 -4.59 6.14 -13.22
C ALA A 47 -3.73 5.33 -12.26
N ALA A 48 -4.26 4.20 -11.78
CA ALA A 48 -3.51 3.24 -10.98
C ALA A 48 -2.42 2.55 -11.84
N ARG A 49 -1.43 3.31 -12.28
CA ARG A 49 -0.29 2.81 -13.06
C ARG A 49 0.87 2.35 -12.18
N GLY A 50 0.80 2.69 -10.88
CA GLY A 50 1.83 2.32 -9.92
C GLY A 50 1.60 0.92 -9.37
N LYS A 51 2.69 0.27 -8.97
CA LYS A 51 2.64 -0.97 -8.20
C LYS A 51 1.98 -0.70 -6.85
N ARG A 52 1.12 -1.63 -6.43
CA ARG A 52 0.48 -1.57 -5.12
C ARG A 52 1.44 -2.05 -4.06
N VAL A 53 1.61 -1.26 -3.02
CA VAL A 53 2.55 -1.52 -1.93
C VAL A 53 1.80 -1.53 -0.61
N PHE A 54 1.65 -2.68 0.01
CA PHE A 54 1.07 -2.78 1.34
C PHE A 54 2.14 -2.49 2.39
N LEU A 55 1.90 -1.50 3.25
CA LEU A 55 2.77 -1.14 4.36
C LEU A 55 2.21 -1.74 5.65
N ALA A 56 2.86 -2.78 6.17
CA ALA A 56 2.55 -3.34 7.48
C ALA A 56 3.44 -2.70 8.55
N TYR A 57 2.85 -2.24 9.64
CA TYR A 57 3.58 -1.50 10.68
C TYR A 57 2.94 -1.63 12.07
N ALA A 58 3.72 -1.36 13.11
CA ALA A 58 3.19 -1.19 14.45
C ALA A 58 2.60 0.22 14.60
N ILE A 59 1.50 0.34 15.35
CA ILE A 59 0.78 1.62 15.49
C ILE A 59 1.66 2.75 16.03
N GLU A 60 2.66 2.40 16.82
CA GLU A 60 3.63 3.33 17.38
C GLU A 60 4.54 3.97 16.33
N ASP A 61 4.66 3.35 15.16
CA ASP A 61 5.52 3.79 14.07
C ASP A 61 4.75 4.58 12.99
N VAL A 62 3.46 4.82 13.21
CA VAL A 62 2.56 5.44 12.23
C VAL A 62 3.12 6.72 11.62
N ALA A 63 3.67 7.63 12.42
CA ALA A 63 4.19 8.90 11.94
C ALA A 63 5.38 8.76 10.96
N GLN A 64 6.21 7.73 11.15
CA GLN A 64 7.32 7.44 10.26
C GLN A 64 6.83 6.76 8.98
N VAL A 65 5.86 5.86 9.10
CA VAL A 65 5.29 5.14 7.95
C VAL A 65 4.39 6.05 7.10
N GLU A 66 3.73 7.05 7.69
CA GLU A 66 3.01 8.08 6.91
C GLU A 66 3.95 8.89 6.00
N LYS A 67 5.14 9.24 6.47
CA LYS A 67 6.15 9.89 5.62
C LYS A 67 6.61 8.97 4.48
N LEU A 68 6.81 7.69 4.78
CA LEU A 68 7.15 6.69 3.77
C LEU A 68 6.02 6.53 2.75
N TYR A 69 4.77 6.52 3.19
CA TYR A 69 3.58 6.46 2.34
C TYR A 69 3.60 7.62 1.32
N GLU A 70 3.80 8.86 1.78
CA GLU A 70 3.85 10.05 0.93
C GLU A 70 5.01 10.00 -0.09
N LEU A 71 6.18 9.52 0.34
CA LEU A 71 7.33 9.35 -0.54
C LEU A 71 7.07 8.32 -1.64
N LEU A 72 6.43 7.20 -1.32
CA LEU A 72 6.07 6.17 -2.29
C LEU A 72 4.98 6.67 -3.25
N GLU A 73 3.97 7.40 -2.74
CA GLU A 73 2.92 8.00 -3.57
C GLU A 73 3.52 9.00 -4.56
N ASN A 74 4.43 9.87 -4.10
CA ASN A 74 5.16 10.82 -4.96
C ASN A 74 6.08 10.13 -5.98
N ALA A 75 6.59 8.96 -5.66
CA ALA A 75 7.39 8.13 -6.58
C ALA A 75 6.55 7.32 -7.58
N GLY A 76 5.21 7.48 -7.58
CA GLY A 76 4.30 6.84 -8.52
C GLY A 76 3.84 5.45 -8.12
N PHE A 77 4.09 5.01 -6.90
CA PHE A 77 3.51 3.79 -6.33
C PHE A 77 2.11 4.04 -5.79
N TYR A 78 1.40 2.96 -5.51
CA TYR A 78 0.08 2.98 -4.90
C TYR A 78 0.15 2.36 -3.48
N PRO A 79 0.62 3.12 -2.48
CA PRO A 79 0.78 2.59 -1.14
C PRO A 79 -0.57 2.40 -0.44
N TRP A 80 -0.67 1.36 0.35
CA TRP A 80 -1.79 1.06 1.22
C TRP A 80 -1.32 0.97 2.68
N MET A 81 -2.03 1.67 3.56
CA MET A 81 -1.90 1.53 5.01
C MET A 81 -3.29 1.63 5.64
N ASP A 82 -3.52 0.88 6.70
CA ASP A 82 -4.84 0.74 7.33
C ASP A 82 -5.45 2.09 7.76
N ARG A 83 -4.66 2.94 8.41
CA ARG A 83 -5.11 4.24 8.91
C ARG A 83 -5.63 5.18 7.81
N LYS A 84 -5.08 5.11 6.61
CA LYS A 84 -5.48 5.99 5.48
C LYS A 84 -6.60 5.40 4.62
N LYS A 85 -6.78 4.08 4.65
CA LYS A 85 -7.64 3.37 3.69
C LYS A 85 -8.84 2.68 4.32
N LEU A 86 -8.83 2.43 5.63
CA LEU A 86 -9.98 1.83 6.32
C LEU A 86 -11.02 2.88 6.68
N LEU A 87 -12.27 2.55 6.38
CA LEU A 87 -13.42 3.39 6.73
C LEU A 87 -14.04 2.94 8.06
N PRO A 88 -14.62 3.87 8.85
CA PRO A 88 -15.39 3.52 10.03
C PRO A 88 -16.48 2.49 9.70
N GLY A 89 -16.62 1.45 10.53
CA GLY A 89 -17.62 0.40 10.34
C GLY A 89 -17.23 -0.73 9.38
N GLN A 90 -16.09 -0.64 8.68
CA GLN A 90 -15.60 -1.76 7.89
C GLN A 90 -15.14 -2.94 8.77
N ASN A 91 -15.34 -4.17 8.28
CA ASN A 91 -14.72 -5.36 8.85
C ASN A 91 -13.22 -5.34 8.50
N TRP A 92 -12.42 -4.79 9.40
CA TRP A 92 -11.00 -4.54 9.16
C TRP A 92 -10.16 -5.81 8.85
N PRO A 93 -10.36 -7.00 9.46
CA PRO A 93 -9.63 -8.19 9.06
C PRO A 93 -9.82 -8.52 7.58
N ARG A 94 -11.08 -8.55 7.12
CA ARG A 94 -11.39 -8.81 5.70
C ARG A 94 -10.84 -7.73 4.77
N ALA A 95 -10.84 -6.47 5.18
CA ALA A 95 -10.30 -5.37 4.38
C ALA A 95 -8.78 -5.49 4.22
N ILE A 96 -8.07 -5.88 5.28
CA ILE A 96 -6.63 -6.12 5.25
C ILE A 96 -6.29 -7.35 4.39
N ASP A 97 -6.97 -8.48 4.60
CA ASP A 97 -6.77 -9.69 3.79
C ASP A 97 -6.96 -9.40 2.30
N ARG A 98 -8.01 -8.64 1.97
CA ARG A 98 -8.26 -8.22 0.59
C ARG A 98 -7.17 -7.27 0.08
N ALA A 99 -6.72 -6.30 0.88
CA ALA A 99 -5.65 -5.39 0.49
C ALA A 99 -4.34 -6.15 0.21
N ILE A 100 -3.95 -7.08 1.09
CA ILE A 100 -2.76 -7.92 0.88
C ILE A 100 -2.94 -8.81 -0.36
N SER A 101 -4.15 -9.35 -0.59
CA SER A 101 -4.40 -10.26 -1.71
C SER A 101 -4.25 -9.62 -3.09
N VAL A 102 -4.44 -8.31 -3.20
CA VAL A 102 -4.36 -7.58 -4.46
C VAL A 102 -3.09 -6.73 -4.59
N THR A 103 -2.21 -6.77 -3.59
CA THR A 103 -0.98 -5.97 -3.59
C THR A 103 0.12 -6.62 -4.43
N ASP A 104 0.97 -5.80 -5.03
CA ASP A 104 2.14 -6.27 -5.79
C ASP A 104 3.33 -6.52 -4.87
N TYR A 105 3.46 -5.71 -3.82
CA TYR A 105 4.53 -5.79 -2.83
C TYR A 105 3.99 -5.66 -1.41
N PHE A 106 4.50 -6.47 -0.52
CA PHE A 106 4.27 -6.38 0.91
C PHE A 106 5.55 -5.87 1.59
N VAL A 107 5.47 -4.73 2.25
CA VAL A 107 6.61 -4.07 2.92
C VAL A 107 6.35 -4.06 4.43
N PRO A 108 6.85 -5.06 5.16
CA PRO A 108 6.80 -5.06 6.61
C PRO A 108 7.84 -4.08 7.17
N CYS A 109 7.35 -3.09 7.89
CA CYS A 109 8.16 -2.05 8.55
C CYS A 109 8.54 -2.50 9.95
N PHE A 110 9.76 -2.97 10.11
CA PHE A 110 10.28 -3.45 11.39
C PHE A 110 10.88 -2.31 12.22
N SER A 111 10.49 -2.26 13.47
CA SER A 111 11.11 -1.44 14.50
C SER A 111 11.29 -2.27 15.76
N ARG A 112 12.07 -1.77 16.74
CA ARG A 112 12.14 -2.38 18.07
C ARG A 112 10.76 -2.54 18.67
N ARG A 113 9.90 -1.51 18.55
CA ARG A 113 8.53 -1.51 19.06
C ARG A 113 7.65 -2.56 18.37
N ALA A 114 7.76 -2.68 17.04
CA ALA A 114 7.04 -3.68 16.28
C ALA A 114 7.39 -5.12 16.68
N LEU A 115 8.63 -5.36 17.10
CA LEU A 115 9.12 -6.70 17.47
C LEU A 115 8.87 -7.06 18.93
N GLU A 116 8.77 -6.08 19.83
CA GLU A 116 8.62 -6.31 21.26
C GLU A 116 7.22 -6.78 21.66
N ARG A 117 6.19 -6.45 20.87
CA ARG A 117 4.80 -6.73 21.23
C ARG A 117 4.09 -7.58 20.18
N PRO A 118 3.41 -8.66 20.59
CA PRO A 118 2.51 -9.37 19.68
C PRO A 118 1.37 -8.45 19.29
N GLY A 119 0.97 -8.48 18.02
CA GLY A 119 -0.09 -7.63 17.53
C GLY A 119 -0.42 -7.86 16.06
N ARG A 120 -1.17 -6.91 15.51
CA ARG A 120 -1.64 -6.93 14.11
C ARG A 120 -0.49 -7.08 13.12
N PHE A 121 0.59 -6.35 13.31
CA PHE A 121 1.79 -6.42 12.49
C PHE A 121 2.28 -7.87 12.29
N HIS A 122 2.34 -8.66 13.36
CA HIS A 122 2.79 -10.05 13.29
C HIS A 122 1.78 -10.97 12.57
N ALA A 123 0.49 -10.67 12.68
CA ALA A 123 -0.55 -11.44 11.97
C ALA A 123 -0.49 -11.16 10.47
N GLU A 124 -0.39 -9.90 10.08
CA GLU A 124 -0.22 -9.46 8.69
C GLU A 124 1.06 -10.03 8.06
N LEU A 125 2.17 -9.98 8.81
CA LEU A 125 3.45 -10.55 8.37
C LEU A 125 3.35 -12.06 8.10
N ARG A 126 2.74 -12.84 9.02
CA ARG A 126 2.54 -14.28 8.83
C ARG A 126 1.70 -14.56 7.60
N TYR A 127 0.57 -13.88 7.48
CA TYR A 127 -0.32 -14.04 6.33
C TYR A 127 0.40 -13.74 5.00
N ALA A 128 1.20 -12.66 4.96
CA ALA A 128 1.95 -12.31 3.77
C ALA A 128 3.08 -13.30 3.45
N LEU A 129 3.75 -13.86 4.46
CA LEU A 129 4.79 -14.88 4.26
C LEU A 129 4.19 -16.21 3.75
N ASP A 130 3.04 -16.63 4.30
CA ASP A 130 2.33 -17.81 3.82
C ASP A 130 1.91 -17.63 2.36
N ARG A 131 1.36 -16.47 2.04
CA ARG A 131 0.97 -16.14 0.67
C ARG A 131 2.16 -16.04 -0.29
N ALA A 132 3.32 -15.57 0.17
CA ALA A 132 4.53 -15.50 -0.65
C ALA A 132 4.98 -16.88 -1.17
N GLN A 133 4.63 -17.95 -0.45
CA GLN A 133 4.94 -19.33 -0.87
C GLN A 133 4.11 -19.80 -2.07
N GLU A 134 2.95 -19.19 -2.31
CA GLU A 134 2.07 -19.49 -3.45
C GLU A 134 2.55 -18.82 -4.75
N TRP A 135 3.51 -17.89 -4.68
CA TRP A 135 4.00 -17.14 -5.84
C TRP A 135 5.22 -17.83 -6.48
N PRO A 136 5.44 -17.62 -7.78
CA PRO A 136 6.65 -18.11 -8.42
C PRO A 136 7.89 -17.63 -7.68
N LEU A 137 8.90 -18.50 -7.55
CA LEU A 137 10.15 -18.23 -6.81
C LEU A 137 10.89 -16.96 -7.27
N GLU A 138 10.69 -16.58 -8.53
CA GLU A 138 11.33 -15.39 -9.14
C GLU A 138 10.63 -14.09 -8.80
N LYS A 139 9.42 -14.14 -8.19
CA LYS A 139 8.65 -12.93 -7.87
C LYS A 139 8.97 -12.43 -6.47
N THR A 140 9.61 -11.28 -6.40
CA THR A 140 9.78 -10.55 -5.14
C THR A 140 8.42 -10.01 -4.68
N PHE A 141 7.88 -10.56 -3.59
CA PHE A 141 6.63 -10.12 -2.98
C PHE A 141 6.86 -9.39 -1.67
N VAL A 142 7.73 -9.92 -0.80
CA VAL A 142 8.03 -9.35 0.51
C VAL A 142 9.34 -8.57 0.45
N VAL A 143 9.30 -7.29 0.82
CA VAL A 143 10.48 -6.40 0.91
C VAL A 143 10.59 -5.89 2.34
N PRO A 144 11.35 -6.56 3.22
CA PRO A 144 11.48 -6.15 4.61
C PRO A 144 12.22 -4.83 4.75
N LEU A 145 11.67 -3.92 5.57
CA LEU A 145 12.20 -2.60 5.82
C LEU A 145 12.45 -2.40 7.32
N ARG A 146 13.67 -2.01 7.71
CA ARG A 146 13.96 -1.63 9.09
C ARG A 146 13.87 -0.11 9.25
N LEU A 147 13.06 0.31 10.19
CA LEU A 147 12.86 1.72 10.53
C LEU A 147 13.93 2.23 11.50
N ASP A 148 14.42 1.34 12.37
CA ASP A 148 15.47 1.60 13.35
C ASP A 148 16.43 0.39 13.46
N ASP A 149 17.46 0.49 14.31
CA ASP A 149 18.42 -0.59 14.55
C ASP A 149 17.81 -1.71 15.40
N CYS A 150 16.79 -2.39 14.84
CA CYS A 150 16.18 -3.58 15.42
C CYS A 150 16.81 -4.86 14.87
N ARG A 151 16.72 -5.95 15.64
CA ARG A 151 17.18 -7.26 15.21
C ARG A 151 16.03 -8.05 14.58
N LEU A 152 16.10 -8.23 13.25
CA LEU A 152 15.08 -8.99 12.53
C LEU A 152 15.03 -10.47 12.97
N PRO A 153 13.83 -11.09 12.92
CA PRO A 153 13.67 -12.52 13.14
C PRO A 153 14.50 -13.36 12.16
N ARG A 154 15.06 -14.47 12.63
CA ARG A 154 15.85 -15.37 11.76
C ARG A 154 15.10 -15.86 10.54
N GLN A 155 13.78 -16.08 10.65
CA GLN A 155 12.92 -16.50 9.54
C GLN A 155 12.96 -15.50 8.37
N ILE A 156 13.11 -14.19 8.67
CA ILE A 156 13.23 -13.15 7.64
C ILE A 156 14.65 -13.13 7.09
N THR A 157 15.67 -13.02 7.95
CA THR A 157 17.06 -12.84 7.52
C THR A 157 17.67 -14.07 6.83
N ALA A 158 17.10 -15.26 7.05
CA ALA A 158 17.55 -16.50 6.39
C ALA A 158 17.11 -16.59 4.93
N GLN A 159 16.06 -15.90 4.53
CA GLN A 159 15.43 -16.05 3.23
C GLN A 159 15.35 -14.76 2.42
N LEU A 160 15.33 -13.61 3.09
CA LEU A 160 15.07 -12.32 2.48
C LEU A 160 16.18 -11.31 2.77
N GLN A 161 16.54 -10.55 1.74
CA GLN A 161 17.32 -9.33 1.93
C GLN A 161 16.40 -8.23 2.46
N TYR A 162 16.94 -7.36 3.30
CA TYR A 162 16.19 -6.25 3.88
C TYR A 162 16.84 -4.90 3.59
N ILE A 163 16.09 -3.84 3.79
CA ILE A 163 16.52 -2.46 3.57
C ILE A 163 16.49 -1.72 4.90
N ASP A 164 17.52 -0.93 5.18
CA ASP A 164 17.61 -0.05 6.34
C ASP A 164 17.25 1.38 5.97
N LEU A 165 16.39 2.01 6.79
CA LEU A 165 16.11 3.45 6.71
C LEU A 165 16.99 4.25 7.69
N PHE A 166 18.04 3.65 8.21
CA PHE A 166 19.00 4.30 9.10
C PHE A 166 20.43 3.86 8.75
N PRO A 167 21.46 4.57 9.10
CA PRO A 167 21.44 5.94 9.63
C PRO A 167 21.04 7.00 8.58
N ASP A 168 21.01 6.63 7.30
CA ASP A 168 20.64 7.51 6.18
C ASP A 168 19.30 7.07 5.55
N PRO A 169 18.19 7.71 5.95
CA PRO A 169 16.87 7.41 5.38
C PRO A 169 16.80 7.62 3.86
N SER A 170 17.53 8.60 3.34
CA SER A 170 17.50 8.94 1.90
C SER A 170 18.07 7.81 1.04
N MET A 171 19.14 7.19 1.49
CA MET A 171 19.74 6.03 0.83
C MET A 171 18.80 4.82 0.89
N GLY A 172 18.22 4.57 2.06
CA GLY A 172 17.26 3.48 2.26
C GLY A 172 16.04 3.61 1.36
N ILE A 173 15.46 4.81 1.26
CA ILE A 173 14.30 5.09 0.40
C ILE A 173 14.64 4.89 -1.08
N LYS A 174 15.80 5.35 -1.54
CA LYS A 174 16.24 5.11 -2.94
C LYS A 174 16.36 3.62 -3.23
N ARG A 175 16.92 2.83 -2.30
CA ARG A 175 17.02 1.37 -2.44
C ARG A 175 15.64 0.70 -2.45
N LEU A 176 14.71 1.17 -1.61
CA LEU A 176 13.34 0.67 -1.60
C LEU A 176 12.64 0.94 -2.94
N ILE A 177 12.67 2.18 -3.42
CA ILE A 177 12.07 2.56 -4.71
C ILE A 177 12.67 1.72 -5.85
N ALA A 178 13.98 1.52 -5.85
CA ALA A 178 14.64 0.66 -6.85
C ALA A 178 14.16 -0.79 -6.76
N ALA A 179 14.04 -1.35 -5.55
CA ALA A 179 13.56 -2.72 -5.34
C ALA A 179 12.10 -2.91 -5.79
N LEU A 180 11.23 -1.92 -5.53
CA LEU A 180 9.83 -1.92 -5.94
C LEU A 180 9.65 -1.60 -7.43
N GLY A 181 10.54 -0.79 -8.02
CA GLY A 181 10.52 -0.43 -9.44
C GLY A 181 11.12 -1.49 -10.35
N SER A 182 11.95 -2.38 -9.84
CA SER A 182 12.60 -3.47 -10.58
C SER A 182 11.58 -4.57 -10.91
N THR A 183 10.64 -4.29 -11.80
CA THR A 183 9.86 -5.34 -12.44
C THR A 183 10.67 -5.79 -13.66
N ASN A 184 11.24 -6.99 -13.58
CA ASN A 184 11.77 -7.79 -14.71
C ASN A 184 11.72 -7.11 -16.09
N LEU A 185 12.80 -6.45 -16.46
CA LEU A 185 13.21 -6.27 -17.86
C LEU A 185 13.88 -7.59 -18.34
N ALA A 186 13.27 -8.71 -18.06
CA ALA A 186 13.68 -10.00 -18.55
C ALA A 186 12.48 -10.70 -19.19
N SER A 187 12.02 -10.16 -20.32
CA SER A 187 11.25 -10.89 -21.36
C SER A 187 11.16 -9.99 -22.58
N SER A 188 12.21 -9.99 -23.38
CA SER A 188 12.16 -9.74 -24.83
C SER A 188 13.13 -10.66 -25.51
#